data_259c072318fd93a763ade1a9c248ebdd
#
_entry.id   259c072318fd93a763ade1a9c248ebdd
#
_cell.length_a   1.000
_cell.length_b   1.000
_cell.length_c   1.000
_cell.angle_alpha   90.00
_cell.angle_beta   90.00
_cell.angle_gamma   90.00
#
_symmetry.space_group_name_H-M   'P 1'
#
loop_
_entity.id
_entity.type
_entity.pdbx_description
1 polymer ?
#
loop_
_entity_poly.entity_id
_entity_poly.type
_entity_poly.pdbx_seq_one_letter_code
_entity_poly.pdbx_strand_id
1 'polypeptide(L)'
;MVSSTTKVLYPATGTTKADVMRYYLEVAGVLMPHIARRPVTRKRWPNGVDNQSFFRKDLEDSAPGWIATADIQHKTTTNAYPLVDDPATLAWFAQVAVLELHTPQWRFDADGNPRNPDRLVLDLDPGHGVTLAETAAVALVCKEILDGMGLTSVPVTSGSKGIHIYAGLDGGSDATTVNQVAKALAHAIANEHPERVTATMRRTERAGKIFLDWSQNNGSKTTISPYSLRGRQRPTVAAPRTWEEIADPDLSHLEYDTVLQRIADGNDPLAQLHGAPIDAANAVASGEDKLATYHAMRNATKTSEPMPAGVPQPRSGAPIFVIGEHHARRLHWDFRLEHDGVLVSWAVPKGPPLDPSENRLAVQTEDHPIEYAWFEGTIPKGEYGAGTVEIFDIGTCEIEKWRNDEVIAVLHGRADGGLGGVPRRYALVRTSDGGSSDTTSQSTWLLKLMKRQPAPEVIASPMLATAATAADIALEQHDGVQYAFEMKW
;
A
#
# COMPACT_ATOMS: atom_id res chain seq x y z
N MET A 1 28.89 -28.63 -13.15
CA MET A 1 30.33 -28.34 -13.46
C MET A 1 30.46 -26.87 -13.79
N VAL A 2 31.39 -26.16 -13.14
CA VAL A 2 31.71 -24.75 -13.45
C VAL A 2 32.74 -24.70 -14.55
N SER A 3 32.55 -23.84 -15.57
CA SER A 3 33.45 -23.74 -16.73
C SER A 3 33.73 -22.28 -17.12
N SER A 4 34.88 -22.08 -17.78
CA SER A 4 35.31 -20.77 -18.30
C SER A 4 35.32 -19.68 -17.21
N THR A 5 35.82 -20.00 -16.04
CA THR A 5 35.84 -19.09 -14.87
C THR A 5 36.67 -17.82 -15.12
N THR A 6 37.74 -17.94 -15.92
CA THR A 6 38.61 -16.82 -16.31
C THR A 6 38.06 -15.93 -17.44
N LYS A 7 36.86 -16.25 -17.99
CA LYS A 7 36.25 -15.41 -19.01
C LYS A 7 35.92 -14.03 -18.44
N VAL A 8 36.49 -12.99 -19.05
CA VAL A 8 36.23 -11.60 -18.67
C VAL A 8 34.82 -11.22 -19.12
N LEU A 9 34.02 -10.74 -18.18
CA LEU A 9 32.65 -10.25 -18.42
C LEU A 9 32.59 -8.71 -18.43
N TYR A 10 33.48 -8.05 -17.68
CA TYR A 10 33.61 -6.58 -17.68
C TYR A 10 35.04 -6.19 -18.11
N PRO A 11 35.26 -5.91 -19.40
CA PRO A 11 36.61 -5.61 -19.94
C PRO A 11 37.26 -4.40 -19.28
N ALA A 12 36.49 -3.36 -18.91
CA ALA A 12 37.02 -2.13 -18.31
C ALA A 12 37.68 -2.34 -16.94
N THR A 13 37.31 -3.41 -16.23
CA THR A 13 37.82 -3.74 -14.87
C THR A 13 38.54 -5.09 -14.82
N GLY A 14 38.50 -5.85 -15.91
CA GLY A 14 39.03 -7.22 -15.93
C GLY A 14 38.19 -8.23 -15.14
N THR A 15 36.97 -7.83 -14.67
CA THR A 15 36.12 -8.69 -13.83
C THR A 15 35.69 -9.93 -14.63
N THR A 16 35.99 -11.08 -14.05
CA THR A 16 35.77 -12.39 -14.67
C THR A 16 34.43 -13.02 -14.26
N LYS A 17 34.08 -14.12 -14.90
CA LYS A 17 32.94 -14.96 -14.52
C LYS A 17 33.09 -15.49 -13.06
N ALA A 18 34.33 -15.83 -12.67
CA ALA A 18 34.61 -16.28 -11.30
C ALA A 18 34.29 -15.18 -10.28
N ASP A 19 34.66 -13.93 -10.59
CA ASP A 19 34.37 -12.78 -9.71
C ASP A 19 32.88 -12.52 -9.58
N VAL A 20 32.13 -12.60 -10.67
CA VAL A 20 30.66 -12.50 -10.67
C VAL A 20 30.02 -13.62 -9.84
N MET A 21 30.53 -14.86 -9.95
CA MET A 21 30.03 -15.99 -9.17
C MET A 21 30.33 -15.78 -7.68
N ARG A 22 31.57 -15.38 -7.35
CA ARG A 22 31.95 -15.04 -5.98
C ARG A 22 31.05 -13.96 -5.40
N TYR A 23 30.85 -12.87 -6.15
CA TYR A 23 29.95 -11.80 -5.73
C TYR A 23 28.56 -12.31 -5.35
N TYR A 24 27.91 -13.08 -6.24
CA TYR A 24 26.56 -13.57 -5.98
C TYR A 24 26.49 -14.57 -4.82
N LEU A 25 27.54 -15.32 -4.56
CA LEU A 25 27.59 -16.21 -3.39
C LEU A 25 27.80 -15.44 -2.09
N GLU A 26 28.68 -14.43 -2.10
CA GLU A 26 28.97 -13.61 -0.91
C GLU A 26 27.78 -12.70 -0.55
N VAL A 27 27.05 -12.16 -1.55
CA VAL A 27 25.88 -11.31 -1.34
C VAL A 27 24.60 -12.11 -1.06
N ALA A 28 24.63 -13.44 -1.19
CA ALA A 28 23.42 -14.27 -1.10
C ALA A 28 22.64 -14.05 0.19
N GLY A 29 23.32 -13.89 1.34
CA GLY A 29 22.65 -13.68 2.63
C GLY A 29 21.71 -12.48 2.67
N VAL A 30 22.10 -11.36 2.05
CA VAL A 30 21.31 -10.12 1.99
C VAL A 30 20.44 -10.02 0.72
N LEU A 31 20.78 -10.74 -0.36
CA LEU A 31 20.01 -10.75 -1.59
C LEU A 31 18.78 -11.69 -1.50
N MET A 32 18.95 -12.88 -0.94
CA MET A 32 17.91 -13.92 -0.90
C MET A 32 16.57 -13.44 -0.33
N PRO A 33 16.51 -12.69 0.76
CA PRO A 33 15.25 -12.15 1.29
C PRO A 33 14.44 -11.33 0.27
N HIS A 34 15.13 -10.70 -0.68
CA HIS A 34 14.50 -9.82 -1.69
C HIS A 34 14.12 -10.53 -2.99
N ILE A 35 14.67 -11.72 -3.25
CA ILE A 35 14.50 -12.44 -4.51
C ILE A 35 13.80 -13.80 -4.33
N ALA A 36 13.87 -14.42 -3.15
CA ALA A 36 13.28 -15.72 -2.89
C ALA A 36 11.77 -15.75 -3.24
N ARG A 37 11.37 -16.85 -3.89
CA ARG A 37 10.00 -17.08 -4.35
C ARG A 37 9.43 -16.04 -5.32
N ARG A 38 10.28 -15.18 -5.89
CA ARG A 38 9.86 -14.27 -6.97
C ARG A 38 10.28 -14.86 -8.31
N PRO A 39 9.41 -14.78 -9.34
CA PRO A 39 9.78 -15.20 -10.69
C PRO A 39 10.88 -14.28 -11.24
N VAL A 40 12.06 -14.85 -11.54
CA VAL A 40 13.22 -14.08 -11.96
C VAL A 40 13.29 -13.98 -13.45
N THR A 41 13.24 -12.76 -13.97
CA THR A 41 13.65 -12.45 -15.33
C THR A 41 15.15 -12.13 -15.32
N ARG A 42 15.94 -12.91 -16.04
CA ARG A 42 17.40 -12.81 -16.09
C ARG A 42 17.83 -12.02 -17.31
N LYS A 43 18.82 -11.13 -17.15
CA LYS A 43 19.47 -10.49 -18.30
C LYS A 43 20.91 -10.99 -18.38
N ARG A 44 21.28 -11.53 -19.55
CA ARG A 44 22.52 -12.28 -19.77
C ARG A 44 23.45 -11.56 -20.74
N TRP A 45 24.75 -11.69 -20.46
CA TRP A 45 25.85 -11.21 -21.33
C TRP A 45 26.87 -12.32 -21.58
N PRO A 46 26.54 -13.33 -22.39
CA PRO A 46 27.43 -14.47 -22.59
C PRO A 46 28.83 -14.09 -23.09
N ASN A 47 28.95 -12.98 -23.80
CA ASN A 47 30.21 -12.50 -24.35
C ASN A 47 30.78 -11.24 -23.68
N GLY A 48 30.31 -10.92 -22.46
CA GLY A 48 30.69 -9.73 -21.72
C GLY A 48 29.88 -8.50 -22.08
N VAL A 49 30.00 -7.45 -21.24
CA VAL A 49 29.10 -6.27 -21.25
C VAL A 49 29.23 -5.40 -22.49
N ASP A 50 30.34 -5.47 -23.21
CA ASP A 50 30.53 -4.74 -24.47
C ASP A 50 29.79 -5.40 -25.69
N ASN A 51 29.18 -6.55 -25.45
CA ASN A 51 28.45 -7.30 -26.43
C ASN A 51 26.94 -7.32 -26.16
N GLN A 52 26.19 -7.83 -27.16
CA GLN A 52 24.75 -7.90 -27.09
C GLN A 52 24.26 -8.74 -25.90
N SER A 53 23.33 -8.18 -25.14
CA SER A 53 22.60 -8.86 -24.06
C SER A 53 21.19 -9.24 -24.47
N PHE A 54 20.59 -10.17 -23.73
CA PHE A 54 19.19 -10.54 -23.93
C PHE A 54 18.52 -10.92 -22.60
N PHE A 55 17.21 -10.72 -22.57
CA PHE A 55 16.38 -11.17 -21.44
C PHE A 55 15.95 -12.63 -21.61
N ARG A 56 15.90 -13.33 -20.49
CA ARG A 56 15.39 -14.70 -20.38
C ARG A 56 14.39 -14.78 -19.21
N LYS A 57 13.21 -15.28 -19.52
CA LYS A 57 12.16 -15.62 -18.56
C LYS A 57 12.19 -17.10 -18.22
N ASP A 58 12.08 -17.94 -19.27
CA ASP A 58 12.13 -19.39 -19.11
C ASP A 58 13.48 -19.90 -18.62
N LEU A 59 13.45 -20.90 -17.77
CA LEU A 59 14.64 -21.70 -17.47
C LEU A 59 15.04 -22.50 -18.73
N GLU A 60 16.33 -22.57 -18.97
CA GLU A 60 16.87 -23.29 -20.11
C GLU A 60 16.74 -24.82 -19.91
N ASP A 61 16.48 -25.57 -20.99
CA ASP A 61 16.40 -27.05 -20.94
C ASP A 61 17.70 -27.72 -20.42
N SER A 62 18.82 -27.01 -20.59
CA SER A 62 20.13 -27.46 -20.09
C SER A 62 20.38 -27.11 -18.61
N ALA A 63 19.42 -26.48 -17.96
CA ALA A 63 19.57 -26.12 -16.54
C ALA A 63 19.53 -27.35 -15.62
N PRO A 64 20.20 -27.31 -14.48
CA PRO A 64 20.12 -28.38 -13.50
C PRO A 64 18.68 -28.56 -12.99
N GLY A 65 18.22 -29.83 -12.91
CA GLY A 65 16.87 -30.17 -12.48
C GLY A 65 16.54 -29.84 -11.02
N TRP A 66 17.51 -29.37 -10.23
CA TRP A 66 17.29 -28.94 -8.86
C TRP A 66 16.89 -27.46 -8.75
N ILE A 67 16.96 -26.67 -9.85
CA ILE A 67 16.49 -25.27 -9.83
C ILE A 67 14.97 -25.28 -9.81
N ALA A 68 14.41 -24.71 -8.75
CA ALA A 68 12.96 -24.56 -8.62
C ALA A 68 12.41 -23.61 -9.71
N THR A 69 11.23 -23.93 -10.22
CA THR A 69 10.52 -23.11 -11.21
C THR A 69 9.07 -22.92 -10.82
N ALA A 70 8.47 -21.82 -11.31
CA ALA A 70 7.03 -21.61 -11.26
C ALA A 70 6.51 -21.19 -12.64
N ASP A 71 5.40 -21.79 -13.03
CA ASP A 71 4.75 -21.50 -14.31
C ASP A 71 3.88 -20.25 -14.21
N ILE A 72 4.10 -19.31 -15.15
CA ILE A 72 3.26 -18.13 -15.29
C ILE A 72 2.60 -18.14 -16.64
N GLN A 73 1.26 -18.18 -16.64
CA GLN A 73 0.46 -18.06 -17.85
C GLN A 73 0.45 -16.61 -18.32
N HIS A 74 0.98 -16.38 -19.53
CA HIS A 74 0.82 -15.14 -20.28
C HIS A 74 -0.35 -15.25 -21.27
N LYS A 75 -0.63 -14.17 -22.01
CA LYS A 75 -1.74 -14.18 -22.99
C LYS A 75 -1.66 -15.31 -24.02
N THR A 76 -0.46 -15.67 -24.47
CA THR A 76 -0.22 -16.62 -25.56
C THR A 76 0.75 -17.74 -25.21
N THR A 77 1.46 -17.66 -24.09
CA THR A 77 2.51 -18.61 -23.70
C THR A 77 2.49 -18.83 -22.20
N THR A 78 2.91 -20.02 -21.77
CA THR A 78 3.29 -20.29 -20.38
C THR A 78 4.81 -20.29 -20.31
N ASN A 79 5.37 -19.60 -19.33
CA ASN A 79 6.81 -19.57 -19.12
C ASN A 79 7.14 -20.17 -17.74
N ALA A 80 8.13 -21.07 -17.69
CA ALA A 80 8.67 -21.65 -16.47
C ALA A 80 9.76 -20.74 -15.91
N TYR A 81 9.39 -19.82 -15.00
CA TYR A 81 10.34 -18.90 -14.38
C TYR A 81 11.16 -19.58 -13.31
N PRO A 82 12.50 -19.42 -13.30
CA PRO A 82 13.30 -19.89 -12.18
C PRO A 82 12.99 -19.07 -10.91
N LEU A 83 12.97 -19.78 -9.79
CA LEU A 83 12.93 -19.21 -8.44
C LEU A 83 14.34 -19.34 -7.82
N VAL A 84 14.72 -18.33 -7.03
CA VAL A 84 16.02 -18.33 -6.33
C VAL A 84 15.76 -18.61 -4.85
N ASP A 85 15.62 -19.88 -4.53
CA ASP A 85 15.37 -20.34 -3.15
C ASP A 85 16.64 -20.93 -2.53
N ASP A 86 17.73 -21.02 -3.31
CA ASP A 86 19.01 -21.57 -2.92
C ASP A 86 20.17 -20.75 -3.53
N PRO A 87 21.26 -20.44 -2.78
CA PRO A 87 22.44 -19.76 -3.32
C PRO A 87 23.11 -20.46 -4.52
N ALA A 88 22.97 -21.80 -4.65
CA ALA A 88 23.47 -22.51 -5.81
C ALA A 88 22.80 -22.07 -7.12
N THR A 89 21.55 -21.62 -7.08
CA THR A 89 20.86 -21.02 -8.23
C THR A 89 21.55 -19.74 -8.69
N LEU A 90 22.01 -18.89 -7.75
CA LEU A 90 22.77 -17.69 -8.07
C LEU A 90 24.12 -18.03 -8.71
N ALA A 91 24.81 -19.06 -8.19
CA ALA A 91 26.06 -19.55 -8.79
C ALA A 91 25.84 -20.06 -10.23
N TRP A 92 24.74 -20.78 -10.46
CA TRP A 92 24.39 -21.23 -11.82
C TRP A 92 24.04 -20.04 -12.74
N PHE A 93 23.34 -19.03 -12.25
CA PHE A 93 23.08 -17.80 -13.02
C PHE A 93 24.38 -17.13 -13.44
N ALA A 94 25.35 -16.99 -12.53
CA ALA A 94 26.68 -16.47 -12.88
C ALA A 94 27.40 -17.36 -13.89
N GLN A 95 27.28 -18.69 -13.78
CA GLN A 95 27.86 -19.66 -14.73
C GLN A 95 27.35 -19.43 -16.15
N VAL A 96 26.08 -19.07 -16.33
CA VAL A 96 25.48 -18.77 -17.64
C VAL A 96 25.50 -17.27 -18.00
N ALA A 97 26.37 -16.50 -17.31
CA ALA A 97 26.59 -15.07 -17.51
C ALA A 97 25.35 -14.21 -17.35
N VAL A 98 24.51 -14.52 -16.39
CA VAL A 98 23.49 -13.60 -15.88
C VAL A 98 24.17 -12.53 -15.07
N LEU A 99 23.97 -11.26 -15.40
CA LEU A 99 24.47 -10.12 -14.63
C LEU A 99 23.31 -9.37 -13.94
N GLU A 100 22.15 -9.27 -14.58
CA GLU A 100 21.02 -8.59 -13.96
C GLU A 100 19.89 -9.55 -13.63
N LEU A 101 19.36 -9.39 -12.42
CA LEU A 101 18.22 -10.12 -11.85
C LEU A 101 17.05 -9.16 -11.70
N HIS A 102 15.95 -9.44 -12.35
CA HIS A 102 14.75 -8.59 -12.34
C HIS A 102 13.58 -9.37 -11.75
N THR A 103 12.91 -8.80 -10.74
CA THR A 103 11.79 -9.44 -10.04
C THR A 103 10.57 -8.54 -9.96
N PRO A 104 9.35 -9.10 -9.92
CA PRO A 104 8.15 -8.34 -9.60
C PRO A 104 8.12 -7.95 -8.10
N GLN A 105 7.15 -7.13 -7.73
CA GLN A 105 6.98 -6.70 -6.34
C GLN A 105 6.18 -7.71 -5.49
N TRP A 106 5.74 -8.79 -6.06
CA TRP A 106 5.05 -9.91 -5.43
C TRP A 106 5.88 -11.18 -5.47
N ARG A 107 5.52 -12.18 -4.66
CA ARG A 107 6.14 -13.51 -4.61
C ARG A 107 5.10 -14.62 -4.60
N PHE A 108 5.53 -15.84 -4.85
CA PHE A 108 4.69 -17.02 -4.65
C PHE A 108 4.60 -17.40 -3.16
N ASP A 109 3.47 -17.98 -2.75
CA ASP A 109 3.33 -18.64 -1.46
C ASP A 109 3.94 -20.06 -1.46
N ALA A 110 3.75 -20.80 -0.35
CA ALA A 110 4.26 -22.16 -0.23
C ALA A 110 3.61 -23.13 -1.23
N ASP A 111 2.38 -22.83 -1.62
CA ASP A 111 1.56 -23.66 -2.51
C ASP A 111 1.76 -23.30 -3.98
N GLY A 112 2.61 -22.31 -4.28
CA GLY A 112 2.91 -21.86 -5.65
C GLY A 112 1.90 -20.86 -6.22
N ASN A 113 1.04 -20.25 -5.39
CA ASN A 113 0.12 -19.22 -5.84
C ASN A 113 0.76 -17.83 -5.74
N PRO A 114 0.52 -16.91 -6.70
CA PRO A 114 0.96 -15.52 -6.59
C PRO A 114 0.28 -14.82 -5.42
N ARG A 115 1.06 -14.18 -4.56
CA ARG A 115 0.57 -13.33 -3.47
C ARG A 115 0.43 -11.87 -3.92
N ASN A 116 -0.22 -11.07 -3.10
CA ASN A 116 -0.21 -9.62 -3.25
C ASN A 116 1.22 -9.07 -3.10
N PRO A 117 1.51 -7.85 -3.65
CA PRO A 117 2.78 -7.19 -3.44
C PRO A 117 3.10 -6.98 -1.95
N ASP A 118 4.33 -7.31 -1.56
CA ASP A 118 4.87 -7.07 -0.22
C ASP A 118 5.76 -5.81 -0.16
N ARG A 119 5.84 -5.09 -1.26
CA ARG A 119 6.56 -3.82 -1.37
C ARG A 119 6.03 -2.96 -2.52
N LEU A 120 6.13 -1.65 -2.35
CA LEU A 120 5.94 -0.64 -3.37
C LEU A 120 7.33 -0.18 -3.84
N VAL A 121 7.48 0.16 -5.11
CA VAL A 121 8.70 0.76 -5.65
C VAL A 121 8.40 2.06 -6.38
N LEU A 122 9.15 3.10 -6.08
CA LEU A 122 9.22 4.33 -6.87
C LEU A 122 10.55 4.31 -7.61
N ASP A 123 10.50 4.30 -8.94
CA ASP A 123 11.68 4.25 -9.82
C ASP A 123 11.93 5.66 -10.39
N LEU A 124 12.99 6.30 -9.91
CA LEU A 124 13.39 7.66 -10.28
C LEU A 124 14.42 7.59 -11.42
N ASP A 125 13.96 7.74 -12.64
CA ASP A 125 14.79 7.74 -13.85
C ASP A 125 15.16 9.18 -14.26
N PRO A 126 16.43 9.61 -14.12
CA PRO A 126 16.85 10.93 -14.57
C PRO A 126 16.85 11.00 -16.10
N GLY A 127 16.22 12.04 -16.65
CA GLY A 127 16.28 12.40 -18.05
C GLY A 127 17.64 12.95 -18.44
N HIS A 128 17.80 13.24 -19.72
CA HIS A 128 19.06 13.81 -20.21
C HIS A 128 19.38 15.13 -19.51
N GLY A 129 20.61 15.27 -18.99
CA GLY A 129 21.11 16.45 -18.32
C GLY A 129 20.82 16.52 -16.82
N VAL A 130 20.10 15.53 -16.25
CA VAL A 130 19.84 15.45 -14.81
C VAL A 130 20.90 14.60 -14.12
N THR A 131 21.44 15.09 -13.02
CA THR A 131 22.48 14.43 -12.21
C THR A 131 21.89 13.45 -11.19
N LEU A 132 22.76 12.60 -10.62
CA LEU A 132 22.36 11.71 -9.52
C LEU A 132 22.00 12.50 -8.25
N ALA A 133 22.72 13.62 -7.97
CA ALA A 133 22.41 14.49 -6.83
C ALA A 133 21.05 15.16 -6.95
N GLU A 134 20.66 15.61 -8.15
CA GLU A 134 19.31 16.13 -8.39
C GLU A 134 18.23 15.05 -8.21
N THR A 135 18.55 13.81 -8.65
CA THR A 135 17.66 12.65 -8.43
C THR A 135 17.53 12.33 -6.95
N ALA A 136 18.63 12.43 -6.20
CA ALA A 136 18.64 12.24 -4.75
C ALA A 136 17.77 13.29 -4.01
N ALA A 137 17.79 14.54 -4.46
CA ALA A 137 16.93 15.58 -3.88
C ALA A 137 15.43 15.23 -4.04
N VAL A 138 15.02 14.68 -5.19
CA VAL A 138 13.64 14.22 -5.38
C VAL A 138 13.36 12.94 -4.59
N ALA A 139 14.35 12.06 -4.41
CA ALA A 139 14.20 10.87 -3.56
C ALA A 139 13.91 11.25 -2.10
N LEU A 140 14.51 12.32 -1.58
CA LEU A 140 14.22 12.83 -0.23
C LEU A 140 12.78 13.37 -0.12
N VAL A 141 12.25 14.04 -1.14
CA VAL A 141 10.82 14.42 -1.18
C VAL A 141 9.93 13.19 -1.14
N CYS A 142 10.25 12.16 -1.93
CA CYS A 142 9.50 10.90 -1.90
C CYS A 142 9.53 10.25 -0.50
N LYS A 143 10.69 10.30 0.19
CA LYS A 143 10.84 9.81 1.56
C LYS A 143 9.86 10.49 2.52
N GLU A 144 9.84 11.82 2.53
CA GLU A 144 8.96 12.59 3.43
C GLU A 144 7.49 12.19 3.25
N ILE A 145 7.07 11.98 2.00
CA ILE A 145 5.69 11.56 1.70
C ILE A 145 5.44 10.12 2.17
N LEU A 146 6.36 9.19 1.90
CA LEU A 146 6.23 7.80 2.34
C LEU A 146 6.24 7.68 3.86
N ASP A 147 7.09 8.46 4.54
CA ASP A 147 7.11 8.56 6.01
C ASP A 147 5.77 9.09 6.54
N GLY A 148 5.21 10.13 5.89
CA GLY A 148 3.88 10.65 6.19
C GLY A 148 2.74 9.66 5.97
N MET A 149 2.95 8.65 5.11
CA MET A 149 2.04 7.51 4.91
C MET A 149 2.31 6.37 5.89
N GLY A 150 3.26 6.51 6.83
CA GLY A 150 3.63 5.45 7.77
C GLY A 150 4.43 4.30 7.14
N LEU A 151 4.96 4.47 5.93
CA LEU A 151 5.69 3.44 5.22
C LEU A 151 7.20 3.54 5.47
N THR A 152 7.79 2.50 6.06
CA THR A 152 9.25 2.37 6.11
C THR A 152 9.80 2.22 4.70
N SER A 153 10.71 3.10 4.31
CA SER A 153 11.28 3.11 2.97
C SER A 153 12.81 3.09 2.95
N VAL A 154 13.38 2.45 1.93
CA VAL A 154 14.81 2.32 1.73
C VAL A 154 15.18 2.68 0.30
N PRO A 155 16.12 3.61 0.10
CA PRO A 155 16.62 3.97 -1.22
C PRO A 155 17.67 2.97 -1.70
N VAL A 156 17.68 2.75 -3.01
CA VAL A 156 18.63 1.88 -3.70
C VAL A 156 19.16 2.63 -4.92
N THR A 157 20.44 3.00 -4.93
CA THR A 157 21.05 3.52 -6.16
C THR A 157 21.00 2.44 -7.23
N SER A 158 20.41 2.73 -8.40
CA SER A 158 20.10 1.70 -9.41
C SER A 158 21.32 1.02 -10.04
N GLY A 159 22.53 1.48 -9.73
CA GLY A 159 23.78 1.03 -10.37
C GLY A 159 23.87 1.43 -11.86
N SER A 160 22.98 2.30 -12.32
CA SER A 160 22.93 2.79 -13.70
C SER A 160 22.88 4.32 -13.77
N LYS A 161 21.73 4.92 -13.51
CA LYS A 161 21.55 6.38 -13.55
C LYS A 161 20.71 6.92 -12.39
N GLY A 162 19.69 6.21 -11.99
CA GLY A 162 18.65 6.67 -11.09
C GLY A 162 18.70 6.03 -9.71
N ILE A 163 17.61 6.21 -8.98
CA ILE A 163 17.41 5.72 -7.62
C ILE A 163 16.05 5.04 -7.59
N HIS A 164 15.97 3.86 -6.96
CA HIS A 164 14.72 3.22 -6.60
C HIS A 164 14.47 3.42 -5.11
N ILE A 165 13.22 3.65 -4.74
CA ILE A 165 12.81 3.68 -3.34
C ILE A 165 11.88 2.49 -3.13
N TYR A 166 12.26 1.59 -2.25
CA TYR A 166 11.43 0.46 -1.85
C TYR A 166 10.74 0.78 -0.54
N ALA A 167 9.43 0.63 -0.49
CA ALA A 167 8.65 0.74 0.74
C ALA A 167 7.98 -0.60 1.05
N GLY A 168 8.07 -1.07 2.29
CA GLY A 168 7.45 -2.31 2.75
C GLY A 168 5.94 -2.21 2.75
N LEU A 169 5.25 -3.28 2.33
CA LEU A 169 3.80 -3.42 2.38
C LEU A 169 3.42 -4.69 3.14
N ASP A 170 2.25 -4.69 3.73
CA ASP A 170 1.67 -5.82 4.47
C ASP A 170 1.11 -6.95 3.60
N GLY A 171 1.03 -6.74 2.27
CA GLY A 171 0.42 -7.70 1.33
C GLY A 171 -1.12 -7.68 1.33
N GLY A 172 -1.75 -6.72 2.01
CA GLY A 172 -3.20 -6.58 2.06
C GLY A 172 -3.83 -6.11 0.75
N SER A 173 -3.08 -5.39 -0.08
CA SER A 173 -3.57 -4.80 -1.33
C SER A 173 -3.05 -5.53 -2.57
N ASP A 174 -3.90 -5.68 -3.58
CA ASP A 174 -3.51 -6.28 -4.85
C ASP A 174 -2.59 -5.38 -5.70
N ALA A 175 -1.94 -5.96 -6.71
CA ALA A 175 -1.00 -5.24 -7.57
C ALA A 175 -1.66 -4.08 -8.35
N THR A 176 -2.95 -4.14 -8.62
CA THR A 176 -3.69 -3.08 -9.29
C THR A 176 -3.83 -1.88 -8.37
N THR A 177 -4.22 -2.11 -7.13
CA THR A 177 -4.35 -1.09 -6.09
C THR A 177 -3.01 -0.44 -5.79
N VAL A 178 -1.95 -1.24 -5.54
CA VAL A 178 -0.60 -0.71 -5.28
C VAL A 178 -0.10 0.13 -6.46
N ASN A 179 -0.35 -0.32 -7.70
CA ASN A 179 0.02 0.45 -8.90
C ASN A 179 -0.76 1.77 -9.02
N GLN A 180 -2.04 1.80 -8.61
CA GLN A 180 -2.85 3.02 -8.59
C GLN A 180 -2.34 4.02 -7.55
N VAL A 181 -2.01 3.54 -6.34
CA VAL A 181 -1.39 4.37 -5.28
C VAL A 181 -0.07 4.95 -5.75
N ALA A 182 0.84 4.13 -6.30
CA ALA A 182 2.10 4.60 -6.84
C ALA A 182 1.92 5.63 -7.97
N LYS A 183 0.90 5.45 -8.82
CA LYS A 183 0.54 6.39 -9.88
C LYS A 183 0.06 7.72 -9.31
N ALA A 184 -0.86 7.68 -8.36
CA ALA A 184 -1.39 8.89 -7.72
C ALA A 184 -0.27 9.68 -7.04
N LEU A 185 0.60 9.00 -6.30
CA LEU A 185 1.77 9.57 -5.64
C LEU A 185 2.72 10.22 -6.65
N ALA A 186 3.07 9.53 -7.74
CA ALA A 186 3.94 10.07 -8.78
C ALA A 186 3.36 11.32 -9.45
N HIS A 187 2.05 11.33 -9.69
CA HIS A 187 1.39 12.51 -10.25
C HIS A 187 1.32 13.68 -9.26
N ALA A 188 1.07 13.41 -7.98
CA ALA A 188 1.08 14.44 -6.94
C ALA A 188 2.45 15.13 -6.86
N ILE A 189 3.54 14.36 -6.78
CA ILE A 189 4.91 14.89 -6.76
C ILE A 189 5.24 15.66 -8.05
N ALA A 190 4.82 15.15 -9.22
CA ALA A 190 5.06 15.83 -10.49
C ALA A 190 4.28 17.15 -10.61
N ASN A 191 3.10 17.25 -10.00
CA ASN A 191 2.31 18.47 -9.98
C ASN A 191 2.89 19.52 -9.02
N GLU A 192 3.47 19.08 -7.91
CA GLU A 192 4.13 19.98 -6.93
C GLU A 192 5.50 20.48 -7.42
N HIS A 193 6.21 19.63 -8.19
CA HIS A 193 7.55 19.92 -8.72
C HIS A 193 7.62 19.81 -10.25
N PRO A 194 6.77 20.51 -11.01
CA PRO A 194 6.61 20.31 -12.45
C PRO A 194 7.86 20.63 -13.29
N GLU A 195 8.78 21.44 -12.75
CA GLU A 195 10.06 21.80 -13.40
C GLU A 195 11.11 20.68 -13.27
N ARG A 196 10.99 19.80 -12.25
CA ARG A 196 11.99 18.76 -11.93
C ARG A 196 11.50 17.35 -12.15
N VAL A 197 10.18 17.11 -11.99
CA VAL A 197 9.60 15.77 -11.99
C VAL A 197 8.55 15.63 -13.09
N THR A 198 8.44 14.44 -13.66
CA THR A 198 7.34 14.06 -14.54
C THR A 198 6.90 12.63 -14.25
N ALA A 199 5.59 12.38 -14.25
CA ALA A 199 5.00 11.06 -14.15
C ALA A 199 4.51 10.52 -15.53
N THR A 200 4.77 11.28 -16.61
CA THR A 200 4.30 10.91 -17.95
C THR A 200 5.19 9.86 -18.61
N MET A 201 4.54 8.89 -19.27
CA MET A 201 5.24 7.86 -20.04
C MET A 201 5.91 8.40 -21.33
N ARG A 202 5.59 9.62 -21.76
CA ARG A 202 6.11 10.23 -22.99
C ARG A 202 7.57 10.61 -22.83
N ARG A 203 8.44 9.98 -23.61
CA ARG A 203 9.89 10.23 -23.55
C ARG A 203 10.29 11.66 -23.87
N THR A 204 9.53 12.35 -24.74
CA THR A 204 9.79 13.74 -25.13
C THR A 204 9.63 14.73 -23.96
N GLU A 205 8.93 14.37 -22.90
CA GLU A 205 8.68 15.21 -21.75
C GLU A 205 9.65 14.95 -20.58
N ARG A 206 10.67 14.09 -20.80
CA ARG A 206 11.63 13.68 -19.75
C ARG A 206 12.96 14.44 -19.77
N ALA A 207 13.26 15.18 -20.84
CA ALA A 207 14.51 15.93 -20.93
C ALA A 207 14.58 16.98 -19.81
N GLY A 208 15.68 17.00 -19.05
CA GLY A 208 15.87 17.89 -17.91
C GLY A 208 15.01 17.57 -16.69
N LYS A 209 14.26 16.45 -16.69
CA LYS A 209 13.38 16.06 -15.57
C LYS A 209 13.67 14.64 -15.11
N ILE A 210 13.27 14.34 -13.89
CA ILE A 210 13.26 12.99 -13.33
C ILE A 210 11.90 12.37 -13.63
N PHE A 211 11.92 11.25 -14.34
CA PHE A 211 10.71 10.46 -14.58
C PHE A 211 10.47 9.54 -13.39
N LEU A 212 9.35 9.73 -12.71
CA LEU A 212 8.89 8.86 -11.63
C LEU A 212 8.06 7.72 -12.23
N ASP A 213 8.73 6.58 -12.50
CA ASP A 213 8.08 5.40 -13.10
C ASP A 213 7.30 4.60 -12.06
N TRP A 214 6.06 4.98 -11.85
CA TRP A 214 5.10 4.30 -11.00
C TRP A 214 4.67 2.92 -11.56
N SER A 215 4.84 2.69 -12.84
CA SER A 215 4.34 1.48 -13.52
C SER A 215 5.12 0.21 -13.16
N GLN A 216 6.25 0.33 -12.46
CA GLN A 216 7.02 -0.80 -11.92
C GLN A 216 6.23 -1.60 -10.87
N ASN A 217 5.15 -1.04 -10.32
CA ASN A 217 4.23 -1.72 -9.40
C ASN A 217 3.15 -2.56 -10.11
N ASN A 218 3.10 -2.54 -11.43
CA ASN A 218 2.21 -3.41 -12.18
C ASN A 218 2.65 -4.88 -12.01
N GLY A 219 1.71 -5.76 -11.66
CA GLY A 219 1.99 -7.18 -11.38
C GLY A 219 2.67 -7.96 -12.51
N SER A 220 2.64 -7.46 -13.75
CA SER A 220 3.32 -8.07 -14.91
C SER A 220 4.70 -7.48 -15.21
N LYS A 221 5.12 -6.44 -14.48
CA LYS A 221 6.43 -5.80 -14.63
C LYS A 221 7.44 -6.31 -13.62
N THR A 222 8.71 -6.13 -13.95
CA THR A 222 9.85 -6.47 -13.10
C THR A 222 10.81 -5.30 -12.99
N THR A 223 11.36 -5.10 -11.79
CA THR A 223 12.39 -4.10 -11.49
C THR A 223 13.70 -4.83 -11.19
N ILE A 224 14.84 -4.20 -11.43
CA ILE A 224 16.13 -4.75 -11.01
C ILE A 224 16.08 -5.04 -9.51
N SER A 225 16.46 -6.25 -9.10
CA SER A 225 16.49 -6.61 -7.69
C SER A 225 17.59 -5.83 -6.96
N PRO A 226 17.37 -5.36 -5.73
CA PRO A 226 18.47 -4.91 -4.88
C PRO A 226 19.59 -5.95 -4.85
N TYR A 227 20.83 -5.47 -4.73
CA TYR A 227 22.05 -6.27 -4.79
C TYR A 227 22.33 -6.95 -6.13
N SER A 228 21.53 -6.73 -7.17
CA SER A 228 21.86 -7.23 -8.51
C SER A 228 22.97 -6.41 -9.16
N LEU A 229 23.92 -7.10 -9.81
CA LEU A 229 24.89 -6.46 -10.71
C LEU A 229 24.17 -5.76 -11.86
N ARG A 230 24.86 -4.81 -12.49
CA ARG A 230 24.44 -4.13 -13.71
C ARG A 230 25.36 -4.47 -14.88
N GLY A 231 24.80 -4.79 -16.01
CA GLY A 231 25.55 -4.97 -17.26
C GLY A 231 25.95 -3.62 -17.86
N ARG A 232 26.79 -2.86 -17.17
CA ARG A 232 27.38 -1.60 -17.60
C ARG A 232 28.89 -1.80 -17.85
N GLN A 233 29.63 -0.77 -18.25
CA GLN A 233 31.07 -0.89 -18.47
C GLN A 233 31.82 -1.32 -17.20
N ARG A 234 31.36 -0.87 -16.04
CA ARG A 234 31.89 -1.25 -14.73
C ARG A 234 30.85 -2.09 -13.96
N PRO A 235 31.28 -2.99 -13.08
CA PRO A 235 30.40 -3.89 -12.32
C PRO A 235 29.71 -3.17 -11.17
N THR A 236 28.88 -2.17 -11.50
CA THR A 236 28.04 -1.47 -10.53
C THR A 236 26.91 -2.37 -10.07
N VAL A 237 26.33 -2.01 -8.92
CA VAL A 237 25.28 -2.77 -8.24
C VAL A 237 24.03 -1.90 -8.04
N ALA A 238 22.86 -2.49 -8.08
CA ALA A 238 21.67 -1.89 -7.52
C ALA A 238 21.80 -1.90 -5.99
N ALA A 239 22.52 -0.89 -5.45
CA ALA A 239 23.04 -0.90 -4.10
C ALA A 239 22.12 -0.19 -3.12
N PRO A 240 21.63 -0.86 -2.05
CA PRO A 240 20.93 -0.22 -0.95
C PRO A 240 21.81 0.83 -0.27
N ARG A 241 21.15 1.95 0.10
CA ARG A 241 21.80 3.10 0.73
C ARG A 241 21.03 3.50 1.97
N THR A 242 21.69 4.20 2.89
CA THR A 242 20.98 4.92 3.94
C THR A 242 20.45 6.25 3.40
N TRP A 243 19.50 6.87 4.10
CA TRP A 243 19.01 8.19 3.69
C TRP A 243 20.04 9.30 3.87
N GLU A 244 20.95 9.15 4.82
CA GLU A 244 22.11 10.03 5.01
C GLU A 244 23.05 9.97 3.81
N GLU A 245 23.29 8.78 3.26
CA GLU A 245 24.11 8.62 2.05
C GLU A 245 23.42 9.22 0.81
N ILE A 246 22.08 9.18 0.74
CA ILE A 246 21.32 9.83 -0.36
C ILE A 246 21.45 11.37 -0.26
N ALA A 247 21.54 11.89 0.94
CA ALA A 247 21.71 13.34 1.15
C ALA A 247 23.15 13.83 0.90
N ASP A 248 24.12 12.91 0.70
CA ASP A 248 25.51 13.25 0.44
C ASP A 248 25.66 13.88 -0.98
N PRO A 249 26.21 15.09 -1.12
CA PRO A 249 26.44 15.73 -2.43
C PRO A 249 27.38 14.91 -3.35
N ASP A 250 28.25 14.07 -2.78
CA ASP A 250 29.18 13.21 -3.51
C ASP A 250 28.60 11.81 -3.79
N LEU A 251 27.29 11.64 -3.69
CA LEU A 251 26.59 10.40 -3.96
C LEU A 251 26.98 9.82 -5.34
N SER A 252 27.41 8.57 -5.34
CA SER A 252 27.77 7.85 -6.55
C SER A 252 27.25 6.42 -6.53
N HIS A 253 27.19 5.78 -7.71
CA HIS A 253 26.86 4.36 -7.78
C HIS A 253 28.02 3.51 -7.26
N LEU A 254 27.70 2.46 -6.49
CA LEU A 254 28.69 1.56 -5.92
C LEU A 254 29.03 0.41 -6.88
N GLU A 255 30.28 0.02 -6.89
CA GLU A 255 30.75 -1.21 -7.51
C GLU A 255 30.71 -2.38 -6.54
N TYR A 256 30.76 -3.58 -7.08
CA TYR A 256 30.50 -4.80 -6.29
C TYR A 256 31.48 -5.01 -5.13
N ASP A 257 32.76 -4.63 -5.28
CA ASP A 257 33.75 -4.76 -4.21
C ASP A 257 33.40 -3.88 -3.00
N THR A 258 32.96 -2.64 -3.25
CA THR A 258 32.50 -1.74 -2.20
C THR A 258 31.23 -2.29 -1.51
N VAL A 259 30.32 -2.89 -2.28
CA VAL A 259 29.11 -3.50 -1.72
C VAL A 259 29.45 -4.69 -0.84
N LEU A 260 30.39 -5.56 -1.26
CA LEU A 260 30.85 -6.69 -0.45
C LEU A 260 31.51 -6.22 0.86
N GLN A 261 32.33 -5.16 0.80
CA GLN A 261 32.93 -4.59 2.01
C GLN A 261 31.85 -4.08 2.98
N ARG A 262 30.85 -3.36 2.49
CA ARG A 262 29.73 -2.87 3.31
C ARG A 262 28.97 -4.01 4.01
N ILE A 263 28.73 -5.10 3.29
CA ILE A 263 28.06 -6.28 3.85
C ILE A 263 28.94 -6.94 4.92
N ALA A 264 30.24 -7.05 4.67
CA ALA A 264 31.18 -7.59 5.66
C ALA A 264 31.23 -6.74 6.94
N ASP A 265 31.03 -5.42 6.81
CA ASP A 265 30.94 -4.47 7.94
C ASP A 265 29.55 -4.48 8.60
N GLY A 266 28.63 -5.36 8.17
CA GLY A 266 27.27 -5.48 8.71
C GLY A 266 26.29 -4.40 8.25
N ASN A 267 26.62 -3.67 7.18
CA ASN A 267 25.78 -2.59 6.67
C ASN A 267 24.80 -3.13 5.58
N ASP A 268 23.59 -3.51 5.99
CA ASP A 268 22.47 -3.85 5.13
C ASP A 268 21.28 -2.92 5.41
N PRO A 269 21.15 -1.80 4.69
CA PRO A 269 20.02 -0.87 4.88
C PRO A 269 18.65 -1.51 4.61
N LEU A 270 18.59 -2.55 3.78
CA LEU A 270 17.32 -3.21 3.46
C LEU A 270 16.82 -4.17 4.56
N ALA A 271 17.66 -4.50 5.55
CA ALA A 271 17.23 -5.34 6.67
C ALA A 271 16.00 -4.78 7.41
N GLN A 272 15.84 -3.45 7.43
CA GLN A 272 14.67 -2.80 8.03
C GLN A 272 13.35 -3.06 7.28
N LEU A 273 13.38 -3.48 6.01
CA LEU A 273 12.18 -3.91 5.28
C LEU A 273 11.77 -5.36 5.62
N HIS A 274 12.60 -6.10 6.35
CA HIS A 274 12.35 -7.47 6.79
C HIS A 274 11.85 -7.56 8.23
N GLY A 275 11.65 -6.43 8.90
CA GLY A 275 11.39 -6.33 10.34
C GLY A 275 10.04 -6.83 10.85
N ALA A 276 9.20 -7.45 10.04
CA ALA A 276 8.07 -8.22 10.52
C ALA A 276 8.20 -9.67 10.01
N PRO A 277 8.39 -10.67 10.88
CA PRO A 277 8.13 -12.04 10.51
C PRO A 277 6.69 -12.11 10.01
N ILE A 278 6.49 -12.66 8.80
CA ILE A 278 5.15 -12.98 8.30
C ILE A 278 4.70 -14.21 9.11
N ASP A 279 4.45 -14.05 10.38
CA ASP A 279 3.57 -14.94 11.12
C ASP A 279 2.16 -14.55 10.73
N ALA A 280 1.51 -15.44 10.00
CA ALA A 280 0.14 -15.30 9.51
C ALA A 280 -0.92 -15.15 10.63
N ALA A 281 -0.50 -15.01 11.89
CA ALA A 281 -1.35 -14.77 13.05
C ALA A 281 -1.35 -13.29 13.50
N ASN A 282 -0.46 -12.41 12.98
CA ASN A 282 -0.35 -11.02 13.40
C ASN A 282 -0.39 -10.00 12.25
N ALA A 283 -1.00 -10.34 11.12
CA ALA A 283 -1.30 -9.39 10.04
C ALA A 283 -2.47 -8.45 10.39
N VAL A 284 -2.63 -8.12 11.65
CA VAL A 284 -3.68 -7.23 12.16
C VAL A 284 -3.05 -6.09 12.95
N ALA A 285 -1.99 -5.45 12.48
CA ALA A 285 -1.50 -4.28 13.19
C ALA A 285 -0.52 -3.43 12.38
N SER A 286 -0.87 -3.04 11.17
CA SER A 286 -0.37 -1.81 10.54
C SER A 286 -1.48 -1.23 9.65
N GLY A 287 -2.69 -1.16 10.24
CA GLY A 287 -3.71 -0.29 9.72
C GLY A 287 -3.19 1.13 9.86
N GLU A 288 -3.27 1.91 8.79
CA GLU A 288 -3.39 3.35 8.93
C GLU A 288 -4.26 3.59 10.16
N ASP A 289 -3.81 4.44 11.06
CA ASP A 289 -4.71 4.93 12.09
C ASP A 289 -5.79 5.74 11.37
N LYS A 290 -6.82 5.04 10.89
CA LYS A 290 -7.97 5.62 10.20
C LYS A 290 -8.61 6.74 11.01
N LEU A 291 -8.30 6.78 12.31
CA LEU A 291 -8.74 7.81 13.25
C LEU A 291 -7.69 8.92 13.46
N ALA A 292 -6.53 8.88 12.79
CA ALA A 292 -5.50 9.91 12.95
C ALA A 292 -6.05 11.32 12.70
N THR A 293 -6.83 11.49 11.62
CA THR A 293 -7.50 12.76 11.31
C THR A 293 -8.54 13.12 12.36
N TYR A 294 -9.32 12.15 12.82
CA TYR A 294 -10.30 12.33 13.90
C TYR A 294 -9.63 12.83 15.18
N HIS A 295 -8.56 12.17 15.62
CA HIS A 295 -7.80 12.53 16.83
C HIS A 295 -7.10 13.89 16.68
N ALA A 296 -6.56 14.21 15.50
CA ALA A 296 -5.88 15.48 15.24
C ALA A 296 -6.82 16.70 15.28
N MET A 297 -8.10 16.51 14.95
CA MET A 297 -9.10 17.58 14.92
C MET A 297 -9.78 17.82 16.28
N ARG A 298 -9.54 16.99 17.29
CA ARG A 298 -10.24 17.02 18.57
C ARG A 298 -9.30 17.18 19.75
N ASN A 299 -9.79 17.84 20.79
CA ASN A 299 -9.08 17.96 22.06
C ASN A 299 -9.76 17.08 23.12
N ALA A 300 -9.11 15.95 23.46
CA ALA A 300 -9.64 14.97 24.41
C ALA A 300 -10.01 15.53 25.79
N THR A 301 -9.45 16.71 26.17
CA THR A 301 -9.78 17.34 27.46
C THR A 301 -11.00 18.26 27.39
N LYS A 302 -11.50 18.55 26.17
CA LYS A 302 -12.59 19.52 25.95
C LYS A 302 -13.81 18.93 25.27
N THR A 303 -13.64 17.89 24.43
CA THR A 303 -14.74 17.24 23.75
C THR A 303 -15.39 16.19 24.65
N SER A 304 -16.72 16.01 24.48
CA SER A 304 -17.46 14.87 25.06
C SER A 304 -17.54 13.68 24.08
N GLU A 305 -16.95 13.83 22.90
CA GLU A 305 -16.93 12.78 21.88
C GLU A 305 -16.04 11.62 22.31
N PRO A 306 -16.33 10.36 21.91
CA PRO A 306 -15.49 9.21 22.18
C PRO A 306 -14.07 9.38 21.63
N MET A 307 -13.06 9.17 22.48
CA MET A 307 -11.65 9.27 22.12
C MET A 307 -10.93 7.96 22.47
N PRO A 308 -11.25 6.84 21.78
CA PRO A 308 -10.62 5.55 22.08
C PRO A 308 -9.11 5.61 21.81
N ALA A 309 -8.35 4.95 22.67
CA ALA A 309 -6.92 4.76 22.46
C ALA A 309 -6.65 3.46 21.69
N GLY A 310 -5.79 3.52 20.69
CA GLY A 310 -5.34 2.35 19.91
C GLY A 310 -5.86 2.31 18.48
N VAL A 311 -5.37 1.32 17.75
CA VAL A 311 -5.73 1.12 16.32
C VAL A 311 -7.12 0.47 16.25
N PRO A 312 -8.05 1.01 15.44
CA PRO A 312 -9.36 0.43 15.23
C PRO A 312 -9.28 -1.03 14.77
N GLN A 313 -10.13 -1.88 15.36
CA GLN A 313 -10.21 -3.29 14.99
C GLN A 313 -11.59 -3.62 14.41
N PRO A 314 -11.68 -4.41 13.35
CA PRO A 314 -12.95 -4.92 12.84
C PRO A 314 -13.69 -5.69 13.94
N ARG A 315 -14.98 -5.42 14.11
CA ARG A 315 -15.84 -6.13 15.05
C ARG A 315 -16.25 -7.50 14.49
N SER A 316 -16.49 -8.44 15.39
CA SER A 316 -17.23 -9.66 15.06
C SER A 316 -18.73 -9.37 15.03
N GLY A 317 -19.43 -9.79 13.97
CA GLY A 317 -20.88 -9.62 13.83
C GLY A 317 -21.26 -8.80 12.58
N ALA A 318 -22.55 -8.52 12.41
CA ALA A 318 -23.03 -7.70 11.30
C ALA A 318 -22.52 -6.25 11.47
N PRO A 319 -22.04 -5.61 10.38
CA PRO A 319 -21.66 -4.22 10.42
C PRO A 319 -22.83 -3.34 10.85
N ILE A 320 -22.54 -2.22 11.51
CA ILE A 320 -23.55 -1.27 11.96
C ILE A 320 -23.56 -0.02 11.06
N PHE A 321 -24.66 0.70 11.12
CA PHE A 321 -24.75 2.07 10.64
C PHE A 321 -25.31 2.97 11.70
N VAL A 322 -25.01 4.25 11.61
CA VAL A 322 -25.67 5.31 12.39
C VAL A 322 -25.86 6.54 11.48
N ILE A 323 -27.00 7.18 11.64
CA ILE A 323 -27.29 8.48 11.04
C ILE A 323 -27.55 9.44 12.19
N GLY A 324 -26.64 10.40 12.37
CA GLY A 324 -26.78 11.45 13.39
C GLY A 324 -27.40 12.70 12.77
N GLU A 325 -28.42 13.28 13.40
CA GLU A 325 -28.90 14.62 13.09
C GLU A 325 -28.03 15.64 13.84
N HIS A 326 -27.30 16.46 13.08
CA HIS A 326 -26.31 17.36 13.65
C HIS A 326 -26.74 18.82 13.52
N HIS A 327 -27.12 19.41 14.64
CA HIS A 327 -27.48 20.82 14.78
C HIS A 327 -26.23 21.69 15.00
N ALA A 328 -25.39 21.80 13.94
CA ALA A 328 -24.23 22.69 13.89
C ALA A 328 -24.61 24.09 13.37
N ARG A 329 -23.66 24.86 12.78
CA ARG A 329 -23.97 26.13 12.09
C ARG A 329 -25.04 26.00 11.02
N ARG A 330 -25.10 24.84 10.37
CA ARG A 330 -26.13 24.42 9.42
C ARG A 330 -26.55 23.01 9.78
N LEU A 331 -27.85 22.76 9.84
CA LEU A 331 -28.38 21.42 10.04
C LEU A 331 -27.91 20.50 8.92
N HIS A 332 -27.39 19.35 9.27
CA HIS A 332 -27.03 18.26 8.36
C HIS A 332 -27.16 16.93 9.09
N TRP A 333 -27.15 15.85 8.32
CA TRP A 333 -27.15 14.49 8.85
C TRP A 333 -25.81 13.83 8.54
N ASP A 334 -25.22 13.22 9.53
CA ASP A 334 -24.00 12.45 9.41
C ASP A 334 -24.35 10.99 9.12
N PHE A 335 -24.19 10.58 7.89
CA PHE A 335 -24.46 9.22 7.42
C PHE A 335 -23.17 8.40 7.58
N ARG A 336 -23.18 7.37 8.45
CA ARG A 336 -21.99 6.58 8.80
C ARG A 336 -22.25 5.10 8.62
N LEU A 337 -21.30 4.40 7.99
CA LEU A 337 -21.30 2.95 7.79
C LEU A 337 -20.04 2.34 8.39
N GLU A 338 -20.18 1.28 9.17
CA GLU A 338 -19.06 0.52 9.65
C GLU A 338 -18.36 -0.21 8.51
N HIS A 339 -17.06 0.03 8.36
CA HIS A 339 -16.20 -0.67 7.44
C HIS A 339 -14.76 -0.70 7.98
N ASP A 340 -14.14 -1.89 8.01
CA ASP A 340 -12.76 -2.09 8.49
C ASP A 340 -12.46 -1.44 9.86
N GLY A 341 -13.36 -1.59 10.81
CA GLY A 341 -13.16 -1.15 12.20
C GLY A 341 -13.40 0.32 12.49
N VAL A 342 -13.89 1.10 11.52
CA VAL A 342 -14.27 2.52 11.68
C VAL A 342 -15.65 2.79 11.13
N LEU A 343 -16.22 3.94 11.47
CA LEU A 343 -17.41 4.50 10.84
C LEU A 343 -16.99 5.45 9.71
N VAL A 344 -16.99 4.96 8.47
CA VAL A 344 -16.79 5.81 7.30
C VAL A 344 -17.96 6.76 7.17
N SER A 345 -17.70 8.06 7.03
CA SER A 345 -18.66 9.12 7.34
C SER A 345 -18.90 10.08 6.17
N TRP A 346 -20.14 10.48 5.97
CA TRP A 346 -20.56 11.50 5.00
C TRP A 346 -21.54 12.47 5.64
N ALA A 347 -21.29 13.77 5.54
CA ALA A 347 -22.24 14.80 5.90
C ALA A 347 -23.25 15.01 4.77
N VAL A 348 -24.54 14.92 5.07
CA VAL A 348 -25.67 15.02 4.14
C VAL A 348 -26.54 16.24 4.49
N PRO A 349 -26.39 17.40 3.82
CA PRO A 349 -27.02 18.67 4.23
C PRO A 349 -28.54 18.67 4.24
N LYS A 350 -29.19 17.74 3.53
CA LYS A 350 -30.66 17.64 3.43
C LYS A 350 -31.22 16.32 3.96
N GLY A 351 -30.39 15.59 4.72
CA GLY A 351 -30.73 14.26 5.24
C GLY A 351 -30.75 13.15 4.18
N PRO A 352 -30.84 11.89 4.63
CA PRO A 352 -30.91 10.75 3.72
C PRO A 352 -32.23 10.82 2.91
N PRO A 353 -32.20 10.50 1.58
CA PRO A 353 -33.40 10.47 0.79
C PRO A 353 -34.33 9.33 1.25
N LEU A 354 -35.59 9.63 1.44
CA LEU A 354 -36.64 8.65 1.76
C LEU A 354 -37.51 8.29 0.53
N ASP A 355 -37.29 9.00 -0.58
CA ASP A 355 -37.94 8.74 -1.87
C ASP A 355 -36.86 8.42 -2.94
N PRO A 356 -37.03 7.34 -3.74
CA PRO A 356 -36.05 6.98 -4.79
C PRO A 356 -35.92 8.01 -5.93
N SER A 357 -36.82 8.98 -6.04
CA SER A 357 -36.72 10.09 -7.01
C SER A 357 -35.75 11.18 -6.56
N GLU A 358 -35.39 11.19 -5.28
CA GLU A 358 -34.52 12.19 -4.70
C GLU A 358 -33.04 11.71 -4.68
N ASN A 359 -32.16 12.65 -5.01
CA ASN A 359 -30.73 12.50 -4.83
C ASN A 359 -30.24 13.53 -3.82
N ARG A 360 -29.32 13.14 -2.94
CA ARG A 360 -28.72 14.02 -1.93
C ARG A 360 -27.23 14.13 -2.14
N LEU A 361 -26.73 15.35 -2.03
CA LEU A 361 -25.29 15.56 -1.89
C LEU A 361 -24.85 14.97 -0.57
N ALA A 362 -23.77 14.20 -0.60
CA ALA A 362 -23.07 13.68 0.56
C ALA A 362 -21.59 14.09 0.45
N VAL A 363 -21.03 14.69 1.48
CA VAL A 363 -19.64 15.15 1.53
C VAL A 363 -18.90 14.23 2.48
N GLN A 364 -17.91 13.51 1.98
CA GLN A 364 -17.12 12.60 2.81
C GLN A 364 -16.31 13.41 3.84
N THR A 365 -16.41 13.00 5.08
CA THR A 365 -15.68 13.57 6.22
C THR A 365 -14.64 12.56 6.72
N GLU A 366 -13.93 12.88 7.80
CA GLU A 366 -13.02 11.96 8.47
C GLU A 366 -13.77 10.72 9.00
N ASP A 367 -13.07 9.61 9.07
CA ASP A 367 -13.58 8.39 9.70
C ASP A 367 -13.72 8.59 11.22
N HIS A 368 -14.77 7.99 11.81
CA HIS A 368 -15.06 8.09 13.23
C HIS A 368 -14.87 6.73 13.94
N PRO A 369 -14.56 6.71 15.23
CA PRO A 369 -14.49 5.47 15.99
C PRO A 369 -15.87 4.80 16.07
N ILE A 370 -15.88 3.49 16.24
CA ILE A 370 -17.14 2.70 16.33
C ILE A 370 -17.99 3.18 17.51
N GLU A 371 -17.36 3.56 18.60
CA GLU A 371 -18.02 4.08 19.80
C GLU A 371 -18.85 5.34 19.51
N TYR A 372 -18.54 6.06 18.45
CA TYR A 372 -19.31 7.23 18.02
C TYR A 372 -20.71 6.88 17.52
N ALA A 373 -20.99 5.61 17.21
CA ALA A 373 -22.32 5.16 16.79
C ALA A 373 -23.41 5.46 17.84
N TRP A 374 -23.04 5.49 19.11
CA TRP A 374 -23.96 5.73 20.23
C TRP A 374 -23.82 7.13 20.84
N PHE A 375 -23.04 8.00 20.21
CA PHE A 375 -22.82 9.34 20.74
C PHE A 375 -24.03 10.24 20.45
N GLU A 376 -24.66 10.72 21.54
CA GLU A 376 -25.60 11.82 21.55
C GLU A 376 -25.13 12.87 22.55
N GLY A 377 -25.18 14.14 22.16
CA GLY A 377 -24.72 15.20 23.06
C GLY A 377 -24.32 16.49 22.36
N THR A 378 -23.76 17.40 23.16
CA THR A 378 -23.32 18.71 22.67
C THR A 378 -21.80 18.75 22.58
N ILE A 379 -21.32 19.06 21.37
CA ILE A 379 -19.90 19.36 21.11
C ILE A 379 -19.68 20.84 21.42
N PRO A 380 -18.74 21.20 22.32
CA PRO A 380 -18.57 22.57 22.80
C PRO A 380 -18.27 23.56 21.69
N LYS A 381 -18.74 24.81 21.89
CA LYS A 381 -18.45 25.90 20.95
C LYS A 381 -16.95 26.20 20.87
N GLY A 382 -16.40 26.19 19.68
CA GLY A 382 -14.99 26.42 19.41
C GLY A 382 -14.21 25.13 19.10
N GLU A 383 -14.78 23.97 19.37
CA GLU A 383 -14.25 22.67 18.95
C GLU A 383 -14.73 22.33 17.52
N TYR A 384 -14.01 21.43 16.85
CA TYR A 384 -14.40 20.94 15.53
C TYR A 384 -15.75 20.18 15.62
N GLY A 385 -16.66 20.46 14.71
CA GLY A 385 -18.00 19.87 14.74
C GLY A 385 -18.94 20.47 15.81
N ALA A 386 -18.64 21.64 16.39
CA ALA A 386 -19.47 22.27 17.44
C ALA A 386 -20.97 22.30 17.11
N GLY A 387 -21.80 21.76 18.00
CA GLY A 387 -23.25 21.63 17.82
C GLY A 387 -23.83 20.53 18.68
N THR A 388 -25.10 20.20 18.48
CA THR A 388 -25.76 19.07 19.16
C THR A 388 -26.00 17.94 18.18
N VAL A 389 -25.67 16.72 18.58
CA VAL A 389 -25.87 15.48 17.78
C VAL A 389 -26.95 14.64 18.47
N GLU A 390 -27.95 14.24 17.70
CA GLU A 390 -29.02 13.32 18.08
C GLU A 390 -29.04 12.14 17.09
N ILE A 391 -29.30 10.92 17.57
CA ILE A 391 -29.36 9.75 16.70
C ILE A 391 -30.69 9.74 15.94
N PHE A 392 -30.65 10.07 14.64
CA PHE A 392 -31.78 9.97 13.73
C PHE A 392 -32.20 8.52 13.47
N ASP A 393 -31.21 7.62 13.21
CA ASP A 393 -31.44 6.18 13.13
C ASP A 393 -30.12 5.41 13.33
N ILE A 394 -30.22 4.18 13.84
CA ILE A 394 -29.11 3.28 14.09
C ILE A 394 -29.55 1.83 13.91
N GLY A 395 -28.66 0.96 13.46
CA GLY A 395 -28.94 -0.46 13.33
C GLY A 395 -27.81 -1.21 12.64
N THR A 396 -28.15 -2.36 12.07
CA THR A 396 -27.20 -3.15 11.28
C THR A 396 -27.29 -2.80 9.82
N CYS A 397 -26.19 -3.07 9.08
CA CYS A 397 -26.21 -2.92 7.63
C CYS A 397 -25.60 -4.15 6.93
N GLU A 398 -26.08 -4.40 5.73
CA GLU A 398 -25.51 -5.39 4.82
C GLU A 398 -24.79 -4.64 3.70
N ILE A 399 -23.47 -4.80 3.61
CA ILE A 399 -22.67 -4.18 2.55
C ILE A 399 -22.73 -5.08 1.31
N GLU A 400 -23.47 -4.67 0.30
CA GLU A 400 -23.57 -5.40 -0.97
C GLU A 400 -22.41 -5.07 -1.92
N LYS A 401 -21.85 -3.86 -1.79
CA LYS A 401 -20.74 -3.38 -2.60
C LYS A 401 -19.95 -2.31 -1.86
N TRP A 402 -18.64 -2.44 -1.85
CA TRP A 402 -17.73 -1.41 -1.36
C TRP A 402 -16.60 -1.20 -2.35
N ARG A 403 -16.53 -0.02 -2.95
CA ARG A 403 -15.47 0.41 -3.87
C ARG A 403 -15.14 1.88 -3.60
N ASN A 404 -14.00 2.33 -4.08
CA ASN A 404 -13.55 3.72 -3.90
C ASN A 404 -14.48 4.77 -4.54
N ASP A 405 -15.32 4.37 -5.49
CA ASP A 405 -16.24 5.22 -6.26
C ASP A 405 -17.72 4.88 -6.04
N GLU A 406 -18.03 3.77 -5.38
CA GLU A 406 -19.41 3.32 -5.17
C GLU A 406 -19.54 2.42 -3.94
N VAL A 407 -20.47 2.77 -3.06
CA VAL A 407 -20.88 1.94 -1.91
C VAL A 407 -22.37 1.63 -2.03
N ILE A 408 -22.76 0.36 -1.89
CA ILE A 408 -24.18 -0.07 -1.83
C ILE A 408 -24.37 -0.84 -0.53
N ALA A 409 -25.33 -0.39 0.27
CA ALA A 409 -25.69 -1.01 1.54
C ALA A 409 -27.19 -1.07 1.76
N VAL A 410 -27.65 -2.13 2.43
CA VAL A 410 -29.00 -2.24 2.99
C VAL A 410 -28.95 -1.92 4.47
N LEU A 411 -29.71 -0.95 4.92
CA LEU A 411 -29.77 -0.49 6.31
C LEU A 411 -31.01 -1.05 6.99
N HIS A 412 -30.84 -1.69 8.13
CA HIS A 412 -31.88 -2.23 9.00
C HIS A 412 -31.96 -1.35 10.26
N GLY A 413 -32.72 -0.27 10.20
CA GLY A 413 -32.88 0.70 11.27
C GLY A 413 -33.87 0.26 12.34
N ARG A 414 -34.00 1.09 13.39
CA ARG A 414 -34.95 0.88 14.47
C ARG A 414 -36.41 1.02 13.96
N ALA A 415 -37.35 0.34 14.63
CA ALA A 415 -38.76 0.42 14.28
C ALA A 415 -39.34 1.85 14.38
N ASP A 416 -38.82 2.63 15.32
CA ASP A 416 -39.13 4.04 15.59
C ASP A 416 -38.06 5.01 15.04
N GLY A 417 -37.09 4.52 14.27
CA GLY A 417 -36.01 5.32 13.70
C GLY A 417 -36.46 6.15 12.49
N GLY A 418 -35.64 7.13 12.13
CA GLY A 418 -35.93 8.09 11.06
C GLY A 418 -36.03 7.48 9.67
N LEU A 419 -35.55 6.25 9.46
CA LEU A 419 -35.73 5.49 8.20
C LEU A 419 -37.08 4.78 8.13
N GLY A 420 -37.91 4.84 9.16
CA GLY A 420 -39.30 4.33 9.20
C GLY A 420 -39.42 2.83 9.42
N GLY A 421 -38.44 2.19 10.06
CA GLY A 421 -38.51 0.81 10.53
C GLY A 421 -38.58 -0.27 9.44
N VAL A 422 -38.17 0.05 8.22
CA VAL A 422 -38.12 -0.89 7.08
C VAL A 422 -36.72 -0.91 6.49
N PRO A 423 -36.23 -2.05 6.00
CA PRO A 423 -34.95 -2.13 5.33
C PRO A 423 -34.86 -1.14 4.16
N ARG A 424 -33.78 -0.36 4.10
CA ARG A 424 -33.54 0.65 3.08
C ARG A 424 -32.23 0.40 2.35
N ARG A 425 -32.31 0.25 1.04
CA ARG A 425 -31.14 0.04 0.18
C ARG A 425 -30.67 1.36 -0.40
N TYR A 426 -29.47 1.79 0.01
CA TYR A 426 -28.82 3.01 -0.45
C TYR A 426 -27.65 2.75 -1.36
N ALA A 427 -27.41 3.67 -2.29
CA ALA A 427 -26.16 3.77 -3.04
C ALA A 427 -25.52 5.13 -2.79
N LEU A 428 -24.22 5.13 -2.52
CA LEU A 428 -23.33 6.29 -2.51
C LEU A 428 -22.45 6.17 -3.76
N VAL A 429 -22.48 7.18 -4.62
CA VAL A 429 -21.69 7.24 -5.86
C VAL A 429 -20.85 8.49 -5.83
N ARG A 430 -19.53 8.33 -5.98
CA ARG A 430 -18.58 9.45 -5.99
C ARG A 430 -18.75 10.28 -7.24
N THR A 431 -18.89 11.59 -7.10
CA THR A 431 -19.18 12.51 -8.21
C THR A 431 -17.98 13.39 -8.59
N SER A 432 -17.08 13.64 -7.66
CA SER A 432 -15.82 14.35 -7.93
C SER A 432 -14.74 13.96 -6.93
N ASP A 433 -13.52 13.89 -7.43
CA ASP A 433 -12.31 13.79 -6.63
C ASP A 433 -11.88 15.19 -6.26
N GLY A 434 -12.48 15.89 -5.35
CA GLY A 434 -12.05 17.18 -4.82
C GLY A 434 -10.99 17.98 -5.62
N GLY A 435 -11.15 18.05 -6.92
CA GLY A 435 -10.17 18.65 -7.84
C GLY A 435 -10.42 20.15 -8.01
N SER A 436 -9.90 20.93 -7.11
CA SER A 436 -9.60 22.37 -7.28
C SER A 436 -8.44 22.69 -6.34
N SER A 437 -7.55 23.56 -6.75
CA SER A 437 -6.30 23.97 -6.13
C SER A 437 -6.38 24.57 -4.71
N ASP A 438 -7.33 24.10 -3.91
CA ASP A 438 -7.50 24.50 -2.53
C ASP A 438 -7.39 23.27 -1.62
N THR A 439 -6.48 23.29 -0.67
CA THR A 439 -6.09 22.21 0.25
C THR A 439 -7.21 21.72 1.20
N THR A 440 -8.48 22.01 0.91
CA THR A 440 -9.66 21.66 1.71
C THR A 440 -10.76 20.96 0.92
N SER A 441 -10.50 20.46 -0.30
CA SER A 441 -11.58 19.89 -1.11
C SER A 441 -11.90 18.44 -0.71
N GLN A 442 -12.94 18.29 0.09
CA GLN A 442 -13.55 17.01 0.48
C GLN A 442 -14.17 16.32 -0.73
N SER A 443 -14.09 14.98 -0.79
CA SER A 443 -14.74 14.18 -1.83
C SER A 443 -16.25 14.34 -1.76
N THR A 444 -16.87 14.58 -2.92
CA THR A 444 -18.33 14.70 -3.02
C THR A 444 -18.96 13.45 -3.61
N TRP A 445 -20.05 13.04 -3.02
CA TRP A 445 -20.79 11.83 -3.35
C TRP A 445 -22.27 12.15 -3.57
N LEU A 446 -22.95 11.29 -4.28
CA LEU A 446 -24.39 11.30 -4.46
C LEU A 446 -24.99 10.15 -3.64
N LEU A 447 -25.74 10.48 -2.59
CA LEU A 447 -26.51 9.51 -1.83
C LEU A 447 -27.89 9.36 -2.46
N LYS A 448 -28.28 8.12 -2.73
CA LYS A 448 -29.55 7.79 -3.39
C LYS A 448 -30.23 6.59 -2.74
N LEU A 449 -31.51 6.70 -2.47
CA LEU A 449 -32.33 5.54 -2.17
C LEU A 449 -32.59 4.77 -3.47
N MET A 450 -32.26 3.50 -3.53
CA MET A 450 -32.41 2.69 -4.75
C MET A 450 -33.89 2.37 -5.02
N LYS A 451 -34.30 2.29 -6.29
CA LYS A 451 -35.67 1.95 -6.65
C LYS A 451 -36.08 0.53 -6.25
N ARG A 452 -35.11 -0.43 -6.35
CA ARG A 452 -35.34 -1.80 -5.93
C ARG A 452 -34.93 -1.93 -4.46
N GLN A 453 -35.93 -1.96 -3.59
CA GLN A 453 -35.78 -2.20 -2.17
C GLN A 453 -35.76 -3.72 -1.85
N PRO A 454 -35.14 -4.18 -0.75
CA PRO A 454 -35.28 -5.54 -0.28
C PRO A 454 -36.78 -5.80 0.04
N ALA A 455 -37.20 -7.08 -0.11
CA ALA A 455 -38.50 -7.47 0.36
C ALA A 455 -38.58 -7.24 1.88
N PRO A 456 -39.73 -6.81 2.43
CA PRO A 456 -39.88 -6.73 3.88
C PRO A 456 -39.87 -8.16 4.46
N GLU A 457 -38.70 -8.71 4.72
CA GLU A 457 -38.60 -9.87 5.58
C GLU A 457 -38.89 -9.41 7.00
N VAL A 458 -39.88 -10.04 7.64
CA VAL A 458 -40.09 -9.91 9.07
C VAL A 458 -38.92 -10.64 9.76
N ILE A 459 -37.77 -10.01 9.78
CA ILE A 459 -36.69 -10.44 10.67
C ILE A 459 -37.19 -10.02 12.04
N ALA A 460 -37.51 -11.00 12.89
CA ALA A 460 -37.66 -10.78 14.32
C ALA A 460 -36.36 -10.08 14.76
N SER A 461 -36.45 -8.77 15.01
CA SER A 461 -35.31 -7.99 15.51
C SER A 461 -34.68 -8.76 16.65
N PRO A 462 -33.39 -9.09 16.63
CA PRO A 462 -32.72 -9.39 17.87
C PRO A 462 -32.89 -8.10 18.68
N MET A 463 -33.69 -8.18 19.76
CA MET A 463 -33.81 -7.09 20.72
C MET A 463 -32.39 -6.63 21.04
N LEU A 464 -32.01 -5.46 20.52
CA LEU A 464 -30.95 -4.69 21.17
C LEU A 464 -31.49 -4.46 22.60
N ALA A 465 -30.91 -5.18 23.54
CA ALA A 465 -31.21 -4.96 24.95
C ALA A 465 -31.11 -3.45 25.18
N THR A 466 -32.14 -2.92 25.77
CA THR A 466 -32.28 -1.54 26.19
C THR A 466 -30.96 -0.98 26.65
N ALA A 467 -30.63 0.18 26.05
CA ALA A 467 -29.44 0.97 26.30
C ALA A 467 -28.82 0.72 27.68
N ALA A 468 -27.68 0.03 27.68
CA ALA A 468 -26.71 0.26 28.73
C ALA A 468 -26.21 1.70 28.51
N THR A 469 -26.43 2.56 29.49
CA THR A 469 -25.92 3.92 29.42
C THR A 469 -24.39 3.89 29.48
N ALA A 470 -23.71 4.92 28.97
CA ALA A 470 -22.25 5.02 29.01
C ALA A 470 -21.66 4.81 30.42
N ALA A 471 -22.48 4.98 31.48
CA ALA A 471 -22.15 4.71 32.87
C ALA A 471 -22.02 3.20 33.17
N ASP A 472 -22.82 2.34 32.54
CA ASP A 472 -22.78 0.89 32.78
C ASP A 472 -21.53 0.24 32.15
N ILE A 473 -21.05 0.80 31.03
CA ILE A 473 -19.82 0.35 30.39
C ILE A 473 -18.57 0.80 31.16
N ALA A 474 -18.60 1.96 31.80
CA ALA A 474 -17.50 2.47 32.61
C ALA A 474 -17.31 1.70 33.94
N LEU A 475 -18.36 1.06 34.46
CA LEU A 475 -18.30 0.26 35.71
C LEU A 475 -17.70 -1.13 35.48
N GLU A 476 -17.81 -1.71 34.27
CA GLU A 476 -17.23 -3.03 33.97
C GLU A 476 -15.72 -3.00 33.66
N GLN A 477 -15.14 -1.84 33.39
CA GLN A 477 -13.70 -1.71 33.07
C GLN A 477 -12.81 -1.59 34.34
N HIS A 478 -13.36 -1.51 35.54
CA HIS A 478 -12.56 -1.19 36.73
C HIS A 478 -12.01 -2.40 37.50
N ASP A 479 -12.40 -3.64 37.22
CA ASP A 479 -12.02 -4.81 38.02
C ASP A 479 -11.12 -5.85 37.36
N GLY A 480 -10.46 -5.56 36.25
CA GLY A 480 -9.31 -6.34 35.72
C GLY A 480 -9.58 -7.83 35.46
N VAL A 481 -10.83 -8.24 35.21
CA VAL A 481 -11.20 -9.64 34.94
C VAL A 481 -11.66 -9.79 33.50
N GLN A 482 -11.02 -10.74 32.80
CA GLN A 482 -11.42 -11.17 31.46
C GLN A 482 -12.85 -11.74 31.52
N TYR A 483 -13.78 -11.14 30.77
CA TYR A 483 -15.13 -11.69 30.59
C TYR A 483 -15.21 -12.43 29.24
N ALA A 484 -15.43 -13.75 29.33
CA ALA A 484 -15.97 -14.52 28.24
C ALA A 484 -17.48 -14.29 28.21
N PHE A 485 -18.01 -13.73 27.11
CA PHE A 485 -19.45 -13.63 26.94
C PHE A 485 -20.03 -15.01 26.61
N GLU A 486 -20.69 -15.63 27.55
CA GLU A 486 -21.69 -16.66 27.29
C GLU A 486 -23.05 -15.99 27.09
N MET A 487 -23.47 -15.89 25.81
CA MET A 487 -24.88 -15.64 25.53
C MET A 487 -25.66 -16.93 25.79
N LYS A 488 -26.45 -16.95 26.84
CA LYS A 488 -27.54 -17.91 26.97
C LYS A 488 -28.80 -17.33 26.34
N TRP A 489 -29.38 -18.14 25.45
CA TRP A 489 -30.66 -17.94 24.77
C TRP A 489 -31.84 -17.93 25.72
#